data_ef917fdce60fedf76522f4b08ece1d81
#
_entry.id   ef917fdce60fedf76522f4b08ece1d81
#
_cell.length_a   1.000
_cell.length_b   1.000
_cell.length_c   1.000
_cell.angle_alpha   90.00
_cell.angle_beta   90.00
_cell.angle_gamma   90.00
#
_symmetry.space_group_name_H-M   'P 1'
#
loop_
_entity.id
_entity.type
_entity.pdbx_description
1 polymer ?
#
loop_
_entity_poly.entity_id
_entity_poly.type
_entity_poly.pdbx_seq_one_letter_code
_entity_poly.pdbx_strand_id
1 'polypeptide(L)'
;MRKSPERRLQFILWVLVFAIAILFVDFIICMAVMYKSSDINYTDASEIMESLSYNSGEYILSDEESTQLQKNNEFAFLLDSTGNITWSKNMPESLKKSKYTLQDVAKFTRYYLDDYPVRTYIVSEDRLLVVGKLNADIWKYTLEYDANNVLTFLEITPVLFIFNIILFIFVSIRMYKARQRRIEEERVEWIAGVSHDIRTPLAVILGNTQMIPKESSMDEIKRKSEIIESQGLRIRALVENLNITSKLDFGTKRFEKSKVCLSTLIRKIVSNMINSLDIDAQSKYDFELDIDDELQKYEVSLNEELFERAVVNLLNNTIRHNPDGCQVYINLYKENKKIVLEIGDGGSGVPAEILQRLNQNAYAETKSVGKHGLGLKIVKKVAAFHRWKVRFYNGEDVGFVCRMEIK
;
A
#
# COMPACT_ATOMS: atom_id res chain seq x y z
N MET A 1 0.41 -1.35 -13.08
CA MET A 1 -0.66 -0.60 -12.38
C MET A 1 -0.04 0.62 -11.70
N ARG A 2 -0.17 1.82 -12.27
CA ARG A 2 0.05 3.05 -11.51
C ARG A 2 -1.25 3.27 -10.71
N LYS A 3 -1.19 3.03 -9.39
CA LYS A 3 -2.27 3.39 -8.47
C LYS A 3 -2.62 4.86 -8.71
N SER A 4 -3.92 5.22 -8.70
CA SER A 4 -4.35 6.62 -8.81
C SER A 4 -3.57 7.48 -7.82
N PRO A 5 -3.29 8.77 -8.10
CA PRO A 5 -2.54 9.64 -7.20
C PRO A 5 -3.13 9.65 -5.79
N GLU A 6 -4.45 9.53 -5.65
CA GLU A 6 -5.14 9.45 -4.35
C GLU A 6 -4.87 8.14 -3.59
N ARG A 7 -4.82 7.00 -4.28
CA ARG A 7 -4.44 5.72 -3.65
C ARG A 7 -2.98 5.71 -3.21
N ARG A 8 -2.11 6.43 -3.94
CA ARG A 8 -0.72 6.64 -3.54
C ARG A 8 -0.63 7.52 -2.31
N LEU A 9 -1.37 8.63 -2.29
CA LEU A 9 -1.41 9.54 -1.15
C LEU A 9 -1.96 8.85 0.09
N GLN A 10 -3.05 8.08 -0.02
CA GLN A 10 -3.60 7.28 1.07
C GLN A 10 -2.61 6.24 1.59
N PHE A 11 -1.93 5.53 0.69
CA PHE A 11 -0.92 4.56 1.07
C PHE A 11 0.27 5.22 1.77
N ILE A 12 0.74 6.37 1.26
CA ILE A 12 1.81 7.15 1.89
C ILE A 12 1.39 7.60 3.29
N LEU A 13 0.17 8.08 3.45
CA LEU A 13 -0.38 8.54 4.74
C LEU A 13 -0.48 7.40 5.76
N TRP A 14 -0.93 6.21 5.34
CA TRP A 14 -0.94 5.01 6.17
C TRP A 14 0.46 4.56 6.57
N VAL A 15 1.41 4.57 5.63
CA VAL A 15 2.82 4.24 5.91
C VAL A 15 3.42 5.24 6.90
N LEU A 16 3.12 6.52 6.76
CA LEU A 16 3.62 7.57 7.64
C LEU A 16 3.05 7.44 9.07
N VAL A 17 1.75 7.17 9.20
CA VAL A 17 1.10 6.90 10.50
C VAL A 17 1.70 5.65 11.16
N PHE A 18 1.90 4.60 10.38
CA PHE A 18 2.51 3.36 10.89
C PHE A 18 3.97 3.58 11.31
N ALA A 19 4.72 4.37 10.54
CA ALA A 19 6.09 4.73 10.89
C ALA A 19 6.17 5.56 12.20
N ILE A 20 5.28 6.53 12.37
CA ILE A 20 5.18 7.32 13.63
C ILE A 20 4.83 6.41 14.81
N ALA A 21 3.90 5.46 14.63
CA ALA A 21 3.53 4.53 15.67
C ALA A 21 4.70 3.61 16.08
N ILE A 22 5.48 3.12 15.12
CA ILE A 22 6.69 2.33 15.38
C ILE A 22 7.71 3.17 16.15
N LEU A 23 8.01 4.38 15.68
CA LEU A 23 8.95 5.28 16.36
C LEU A 23 8.54 5.57 17.81
N PHE A 24 7.24 5.67 18.06
CA PHE A 24 6.72 5.86 19.41
C PHE A 24 6.90 4.61 20.28
N VAL A 25 6.67 3.42 19.73
CA VAL A 25 6.94 2.15 20.42
C VAL A 25 8.44 2.00 20.70
N ASP A 26 9.29 2.29 19.71
CA ASP A 26 10.74 2.24 19.86
C ASP A 26 11.21 3.22 20.95
N PHE A 27 10.64 4.43 20.99
CA PHE A 27 10.92 5.40 22.04
C PHE A 27 10.54 4.87 23.44
N ILE A 28 9.37 4.22 23.58
CA ILE A 28 8.95 3.60 24.85
C ILE A 28 9.91 2.47 25.23
N ILE A 29 10.31 1.63 24.29
CA ILE A 29 11.27 0.54 24.55
C ILE A 29 12.62 1.11 24.97
N CYS A 30 13.12 2.12 24.26
CA CYS A 30 14.37 2.80 24.65
C CYS A 30 14.29 3.40 26.05
N MET A 31 13.17 4.07 26.38
CA MET A 31 12.95 4.60 27.72
C MET A 31 12.90 3.48 28.76
N ALA A 32 12.19 2.39 28.50
CA ALA A 32 12.15 1.25 29.40
C ALA A 32 13.51 0.59 29.64
N VAL A 33 14.34 0.52 28.58
CA VAL A 33 15.72 0.02 28.69
C VAL A 33 16.60 0.99 29.49
N MET A 34 16.47 2.30 29.25
CA MET A 34 17.21 3.32 30.02
C MET A 34 16.82 3.35 31.51
N TYR A 35 15.53 3.16 31.81
CA TYR A 35 15.01 3.09 33.19
C TYR A 35 15.05 1.69 33.77
N LYS A 36 15.49 0.67 33.03
CA LYS A 36 15.79 -0.62 33.62
C LYS A 36 16.90 -0.39 34.62
N SER A 37 16.54 -0.52 35.92
CA SER A 37 17.51 -0.48 37.01
C SER A 37 18.62 -1.46 36.65
N SER A 38 19.77 -0.95 36.28
CA SER A 38 20.97 -1.75 36.29
C SER A 38 21.23 -1.99 37.78
N ASP A 39 21.09 -3.22 38.21
CA ASP A 39 21.56 -3.65 39.55
C ASP A 39 23.08 -3.50 39.59
N ILE A 40 23.54 -2.25 39.63
CA ILE A 40 24.91 -1.94 39.94
C ILE A 40 24.99 -2.08 41.47
N ASN A 41 25.11 -3.32 41.92
CA ASN A 41 25.25 -3.61 43.33
C ASN A 41 26.63 -3.12 43.77
N TYR A 42 26.64 -2.08 44.60
CA TYR A 42 27.78 -1.73 45.42
C TYR A 42 27.67 -2.51 46.69
N THR A 43 28.81 -2.92 47.25
CA THR A 43 28.87 -3.47 48.58
C THR A 43 28.28 -2.47 49.59
N ASP A 44 27.44 -2.92 50.48
CA ASP A 44 26.75 -2.02 51.41
C ASP A 44 27.77 -1.33 52.32
N ALA A 45 27.66 0.00 52.36
CA ALA A 45 28.55 0.81 53.19
C ALA A 45 28.43 0.48 54.69
N SER A 46 27.24 0.06 55.14
CA SER A 46 27.01 -0.38 56.53
C SER A 46 27.77 -1.67 56.85
N GLU A 47 27.75 -2.64 55.91
CA GLU A 47 28.48 -3.90 56.07
C GLU A 47 30.00 -3.66 56.12
N ILE A 48 30.52 -2.80 55.22
CA ILE A 48 31.93 -2.40 55.27
C ILE A 48 32.30 -1.77 56.60
N MET A 49 31.45 -0.89 57.13
CA MET A 49 31.76 -0.18 58.36
C MET A 49 31.64 -1.04 59.61
N GLU A 50 30.64 -1.93 59.68
CA GLU A 50 30.47 -2.88 60.77
C GLU A 50 31.61 -3.90 60.88
N SER A 51 32.14 -4.29 59.72
CA SER A 51 33.25 -5.24 59.62
C SER A 51 34.64 -4.60 59.74
N LEU A 52 34.72 -3.25 59.75
CA LEU A 52 35.96 -2.52 59.85
C LEU A 52 36.36 -2.34 61.34
N SER A 53 37.32 -3.12 61.80
CA SER A 53 37.84 -3.07 63.17
C SER A 53 39.11 -2.20 63.26
N TYR A 54 39.24 -1.45 64.36
CA TYR A 54 40.45 -0.64 64.62
C TYR A 54 41.32 -1.37 65.63
N ASN A 55 42.45 -1.91 65.14
CA ASN A 55 43.42 -2.64 66.02
C ASN A 55 44.83 -2.10 65.81
N SER A 56 45.51 -1.84 66.93
CA SER A 56 46.92 -1.46 66.95
C SER A 56 47.31 -0.23 66.13
N GLY A 57 46.34 0.70 65.88
CA GLY A 57 46.61 1.91 65.08
C GLY A 57 46.19 1.83 63.65
N GLU A 58 45.68 0.69 63.18
CA GLU A 58 45.26 0.48 61.78
C GLU A 58 43.84 -0.07 61.71
N TYR A 59 43.09 0.27 60.62
CA TYR A 59 41.81 -0.28 60.30
C TYR A 59 42.00 -1.59 59.53
N ILE A 60 41.32 -2.66 59.96
CA ILE A 60 41.36 -3.97 59.31
C ILE A 60 39.92 -4.35 58.92
N LEU A 61 39.70 -4.62 57.64
CA LEU A 61 38.43 -5.10 57.07
C LEU A 61 38.37 -6.62 57.22
N SER A 62 37.19 -7.19 57.47
CA SER A 62 36.98 -8.63 57.50
C SER A 62 37.34 -9.30 56.16
N ASP A 63 37.74 -10.57 56.22
CA ASP A 63 38.10 -11.32 55.01
C ASP A 63 36.86 -11.53 54.08
N GLU A 64 35.67 -11.62 54.65
CA GLU A 64 34.42 -11.75 53.92
C GLU A 64 34.14 -10.52 53.06
N GLU A 65 34.13 -9.34 53.66
CA GLU A 65 33.90 -8.06 52.96
C GLU A 65 35.07 -7.71 52.02
N SER A 66 36.28 -8.06 52.36
CA SER A 66 37.43 -7.93 51.48
C SER A 66 37.27 -8.74 50.21
N THR A 67 36.76 -9.99 50.30
CA THR A 67 36.48 -10.86 49.15
C THR A 67 35.32 -10.33 48.33
N GLN A 68 34.30 -9.76 49.00
CA GLN A 68 33.13 -9.19 48.33
C GLN A 68 33.51 -7.96 47.51
N LEU A 69 34.31 -7.03 48.04
CA LEU A 69 34.84 -5.88 47.27
C LEU A 69 35.65 -6.33 46.05
N GLN A 70 36.48 -7.38 46.21
CA GLN A 70 37.24 -7.92 45.09
C GLN A 70 36.37 -8.57 44.03
N LYS A 71 35.36 -9.34 44.40
CA LYS A 71 34.39 -9.99 43.53
C LYS A 71 33.58 -8.99 42.73
N ASN A 72 33.22 -7.86 43.37
CA ASN A 72 32.44 -6.78 42.74
C ASN A 72 33.30 -5.80 41.95
N ASN A 73 34.64 -6.05 41.84
CA ASN A 73 35.61 -5.09 41.27
C ASN A 73 35.53 -3.70 41.90
N GLU A 74 35.47 -3.67 43.22
CA GLU A 74 35.33 -2.44 43.98
C GLU A 74 36.59 -2.10 44.74
N PHE A 75 36.75 -0.82 44.97
CA PHE A 75 37.71 -0.26 45.92
C PHE A 75 36.96 0.57 46.96
N ALA A 76 37.52 0.66 48.12
CA ALA A 76 36.98 1.51 49.19
C ALA A 76 38.08 2.21 49.95
N PHE A 77 37.83 3.43 50.42
CA PHE A 77 38.73 4.15 51.30
C PHE A 77 37.97 5.09 52.22
N LEU A 78 38.57 5.36 53.38
CA LEU A 78 38.00 6.21 54.42
C LEU A 78 38.81 7.52 54.51
N LEU A 79 38.11 8.65 54.41
CA LEU A 79 38.69 9.98 54.62
C LEU A 79 38.31 10.51 56.01
N ASP A 80 39.27 11.17 56.66
CA ASP A 80 39.01 11.96 57.85
C ASP A 80 38.53 13.38 57.52
N SER A 81 38.15 14.15 58.56
CA SER A 81 37.71 15.54 58.38
C SER A 81 38.79 16.48 57.81
N THR A 82 40.04 16.07 57.82
CA THR A 82 41.14 16.84 57.27
C THR A 82 41.47 16.47 55.82
N GLY A 83 40.85 15.40 55.30
CA GLY A 83 40.99 14.89 53.93
C GLY A 83 42.12 13.87 53.79
N ASN A 84 42.66 13.32 54.87
CA ASN A 84 43.67 12.27 54.79
C ASN A 84 42.99 10.91 54.67
N ILE A 85 43.64 10.01 53.90
CA ILE A 85 43.19 8.61 53.81
C ILE A 85 43.60 7.90 55.09
N THR A 86 42.62 7.49 55.91
CA THR A 86 42.84 6.71 57.15
C THR A 86 42.84 5.22 56.92
N TRP A 87 42.20 4.77 55.86
CA TRP A 87 42.15 3.38 55.43
C TRP A 87 41.83 3.26 53.95
N SER A 88 42.32 2.24 53.26
CA SER A 88 41.98 1.95 51.88
C SER A 88 42.12 0.47 51.56
N LYS A 89 41.22 -0.06 50.65
CA LYS A 89 41.26 -1.40 50.13
C LYS A 89 41.05 -1.38 48.61
N ASN A 90 41.86 -2.13 47.87
CA ASN A 90 41.85 -2.24 46.40
C ASN A 90 41.97 -0.89 45.66
N MET A 91 42.49 0.14 46.30
CA MET A 91 42.52 1.49 45.77
C MET A 91 43.53 1.58 44.64
N PRO A 92 43.15 2.12 43.42
CA PRO A 92 44.08 2.36 42.32
C PRO A 92 45.21 3.26 42.70
N GLU A 93 46.41 3.00 42.17
CA GLU A 93 47.60 3.84 42.47
C GLU A 93 47.40 5.30 42.03
N SER A 94 46.63 5.54 40.95
CA SER A 94 46.32 6.89 40.49
C SER A 94 45.51 7.71 41.50
N LEU A 95 44.80 7.04 42.40
CA LEU A 95 43.94 7.68 43.43
C LEU A 95 44.71 7.89 44.76
N LYS A 96 45.87 7.31 44.95
CA LYS A 96 46.63 7.46 46.21
C LYS A 96 47.27 8.83 46.30
N LYS A 97 46.54 9.79 46.86
CA LYS A 97 47.01 11.15 47.13
C LYS A 97 47.34 11.26 48.64
N SER A 98 48.29 12.13 48.94
CA SER A 98 48.61 12.38 50.35
C SER A 98 47.46 13.03 51.12
N LYS A 99 46.64 13.84 50.42
CA LYS A 99 45.51 14.56 50.99
C LYS A 99 44.50 14.90 49.93
N TYR A 100 43.21 14.70 50.19
CA TYR A 100 42.08 15.14 49.39
C TYR A 100 41.61 16.53 49.82
N THR A 101 41.53 17.47 48.92
CA THR A 101 40.99 18.81 49.22
C THR A 101 39.49 18.82 49.21
N LEU A 102 38.87 19.84 49.79
CA LEU A 102 37.41 20.02 49.74
C LEU A 102 36.90 20.09 48.29
N GLN A 103 37.70 20.61 47.36
CA GLN A 103 37.37 20.64 45.95
C GLN A 103 37.41 19.25 45.32
N ASP A 104 38.36 18.39 45.70
CA ASP A 104 38.42 17.01 45.24
C ASP A 104 37.16 16.21 45.74
N VAL A 105 36.83 16.38 46.99
CA VAL A 105 35.64 15.77 47.57
C VAL A 105 34.36 16.25 46.87
N ALA A 106 34.20 17.55 46.63
CA ALA A 106 33.05 18.08 45.91
C ALA A 106 32.93 17.55 44.47
N LYS A 107 34.03 17.29 43.77
CA LYS A 107 34.04 16.70 42.45
C LYS A 107 33.55 15.25 42.48
N PHE A 108 34.11 14.40 43.30
CA PHE A 108 33.79 12.97 43.30
C PHE A 108 32.46 12.64 43.96
N THR A 109 31.95 13.47 44.84
CA THR A 109 30.58 13.29 45.33
C THR A 109 29.54 13.53 44.25
N ARG A 110 29.80 14.41 43.28
CA ARG A 110 28.90 14.78 42.22
C ARG A 110 29.06 13.92 40.95
N TYR A 111 30.29 13.57 40.59
CA TYR A 111 30.61 12.89 39.33
C TYR A 111 31.43 11.64 39.52
N TYR A 112 32.64 11.66 38.97
CA TYR A 112 33.65 10.61 39.05
C TYR A 112 34.86 11.09 39.86
N LEU A 113 35.54 10.14 40.44
CA LEU A 113 36.89 10.37 41.00
C LEU A 113 37.91 9.86 39.97
N ASP A 114 38.54 10.77 39.22
CA ASP A 114 39.53 10.46 38.17
C ASP A 114 39.08 9.27 37.32
N ASP A 115 37.95 9.39 36.60
CA ASP A 115 37.33 8.37 35.74
C ASP A 115 36.70 7.15 36.43
N TYR A 116 36.79 7.02 37.74
CA TYR A 116 36.14 5.96 38.48
C TYR A 116 34.78 6.39 39.04
N PRO A 117 33.68 5.64 38.76
CA PRO A 117 32.40 5.91 39.38
C PRO A 117 32.44 5.59 40.85
N VAL A 118 32.13 6.57 41.69
CA VAL A 118 32.18 6.41 43.16
C VAL A 118 30.85 6.77 43.82
N ARG A 119 30.57 6.17 44.96
CA ARG A 119 29.54 6.55 45.93
C ARG A 119 30.19 6.98 47.20
N THR A 120 29.60 7.97 47.85
CA THR A 120 30.13 8.54 49.09
C THR A 120 29.09 8.37 50.18
N TYR A 121 29.52 7.93 51.35
CA TYR A 121 28.70 7.70 52.51
C TYR A 121 29.27 8.43 53.73
N ILE A 122 28.46 9.20 54.42
CA ILE A 122 28.81 9.87 55.66
C ILE A 122 28.67 8.86 56.77
N VAL A 123 29.78 8.48 57.39
CA VAL A 123 29.79 7.42 58.39
C VAL A 123 29.70 8.01 59.82
N SER A 124 30.29 9.18 60.03
CA SER A 124 30.22 9.95 61.26
C SER A 124 30.48 11.43 60.92
N GLU A 125 30.38 12.35 61.88
CA GLU A 125 30.66 13.78 61.66
C GLU A 125 32.05 14.05 61.09
N ASP A 126 33.00 13.14 61.33
CA ASP A 126 34.40 13.30 60.97
C ASP A 126 34.87 12.38 59.85
N ARG A 127 34.03 11.51 59.26
CA ARG A 127 34.49 10.46 58.32
C ARG A 127 33.59 10.28 57.14
N LEU A 128 34.23 10.19 55.97
CA LEU A 128 33.58 9.91 54.71
C LEU A 128 34.10 8.58 54.14
N LEU A 129 33.22 7.59 53.95
CA LEU A 129 33.57 6.39 53.22
C LEU A 129 33.29 6.61 51.73
N VAL A 130 34.24 6.26 50.93
CA VAL A 130 34.15 6.30 49.45
C VAL A 130 34.27 4.88 48.95
N VAL A 131 33.27 4.43 48.21
CA VAL A 131 33.27 3.13 47.53
C VAL A 131 33.19 3.36 46.02
N GLY A 132 34.12 2.82 45.28
CA GLY A 132 34.21 3.01 43.82
C GLY A 132 34.36 1.69 43.09
N LYS A 133 34.02 1.70 41.82
CA LYS A 133 34.17 0.55 40.91
C LYS A 133 35.43 0.73 40.05
N LEU A 134 36.17 -0.36 39.89
CA LEU A 134 37.37 -0.39 38.98
C LEU A 134 36.96 -0.49 37.50
N ASN A 135 35.66 -0.70 37.20
CA ASN A 135 35.17 -0.88 35.87
C ASN A 135 34.79 0.49 35.23
N ALA A 136 35.37 0.83 34.08
CA ALA A 136 35.09 2.04 33.33
C ALA A 136 33.74 2.01 32.58
N ASP A 137 33.03 0.85 32.52
CA ASP A 137 31.80 0.70 31.77
C ASP A 137 30.58 1.33 32.47
N ILE A 138 30.74 1.88 33.65
CA ILE A 138 29.67 2.51 34.43
C ILE A 138 29.73 4.01 34.22
N TRP A 139 28.69 4.55 33.56
CA TRP A 139 28.56 5.98 33.38
C TRP A 139 27.63 6.58 34.46
N LYS A 140 28.16 7.46 35.27
CA LYS A 140 27.43 8.18 36.32
C LYS A 140 27.11 9.58 35.80
N TYR A 141 25.82 9.90 35.68
CA TYR A 141 25.35 11.22 35.28
C TYR A 141 24.30 11.72 36.29
N THR A 142 24.44 12.93 36.79
CA THR A 142 23.47 13.54 37.69
C THR A 142 22.61 14.52 36.88
N LEU A 143 21.32 14.18 36.76
CA LEU A 143 20.31 15.03 36.11
C LEU A 143 19.47 15.66 37.24
N GLU A 144 19.30 16.96 37.16
CA GLU A 144 18.38 17.69 38.05
C GLU A 144 17.09 17.93 37.25
N TYR A 145 15.97 17.41 37.75
CA TYR A 145 14.65 17.62 37.20
C TYR A 145 13.79 18.43 38.18
N ASP A 146 13.06 19.40 37.62
CA ASP A 146 11.96 20.02 38.36
C ASP A 146 10.81 19.01 38.44
N ALA A 147 10.48 18.60 39.71
CA ALA A 147 9.42 17.65 39.96
C ALA A 147 8.06 18.10 39.41
N ASN A 148 7.77 19.40 39.39
CA ASN A 148 6.54 19.94 38.83
C ASN A 148 6.49 19.73 37.31
N ASN A 149 7.62 19.87 36.61
CA ASN A 149 7.70 19.61 35.17
C ASN A 149 7.48 18.12 34.86
N VAL A 150 8.02 17.23 35.68
CA VAL A 150 7.80 15.77 35.54
C VAL A 150 6.34 15.42 35.75
N LEU A 151 5.71 15.96 36.81
CA LEU A 151 4.28 15.75 37.07
C LEU A 151 3.42 16.28 35.91
N THR A 152 3.68 17.49 35.45
CA THR A 152 2.98 18.09 34.30
C THR A 152 3.12 17.23 33.05
N PHE A 153 4.30 16.71 32.77
CA PHE A 153 4.52 15.79 31.65
C PHE A 153 3.68 14.52 31.78
N LEU A 154 3.62 13.91 32.96
CA LEU A 154 2.83 12.72 33.22
C LEU A 154 1.32 12.98 33.10
N GLU A 155 0.85 14.16 33.42
CA GLU A 155 -0.56 14.54 33.29
C GLU A 155 -0.95 14.84 31.84
N ILE A 156 -0.10 15.54 31.09
CA ILE A 156 -0.43 15.97 29.71
C ILE A 156 -0.28 14.82 28.72
N THR A 157 0.70 13.92 28.90
CA THR A 157 0.99 12.83 27.94
C THR A 157 -0.22 11.93 27.64
N PRO A 158 -1.00 11.44 28.61
CA PRO A 158 -2.18 10.63 28.35
C PRO A 158 -3.28 11.40 27.60
N VAL A 159 -3.45 12.69 27.91
CA VAL A 159 -4.44 13.55 27.26
C VAL A 159 -4.09 13.73 25.78
N LEU A 160 -2.85 14.04 25.48
CA LEU A 160 -2.36 14.15 24.10
C LEU A 160 -2.49 12.82 23.35
N PHE A 161 -2.20 11.70 24.00
CA PHE A 161 -2.34 10.39 23.40
C PHE A 161 -3.79 10.07 23.02
N ILE A 162 -4.73 10.33 23.92
CA ILE A 162 -6.17 10.15 23.68
C ILE A 162 -6.63 11.09 22.55
N PHE A 163 -6.19 12.34 22.56
CA PHE A 163 -6.53 13.31 21.50
C PHE A 163 -6.03 12.82 20.11
N ASN A 164 -4.81 12.30 20.02
CA ASN A 164 -4.26 11.76 18.79
C ASN A 164 -5.05 10.55 18.28
N ILE A 165 -5.49 9.65 19.18
CA ILE A 165 -6.35 8.51 18.82
C ILE A 165 -7.69 9.02 18.25
N ILE A 166 -8.33 9.96 18.93
CA ILE A 166 -9.61 10.54 18.47
C ILE A 166 -9.46 11.21 17.10
N LEU A 167 -8.40 11.99 16.92
CA LEU A 167 -8.10 12.65 15.65
C LEU A 167 -7.89 11.61 14.52
N PHE A 168 -7.15 10.54 14.80
CA PHE A 168 -6.92 9.45 13.85
C PHE A 168 -8.23 8.76 13.43
N ILE A 169 -9.08 8.43 14.40
CA ILE A 169 -10.39 7.82 14.14
C ILE A 169 -11.26 8.77 13.32
N PHE A 170 -11.29 10.06 13.65
CA PHE A 170 -12.06 11.06 12.94
C PHE A 170 -11.62 11.19 11.47
N VAL A 171 -10.32 11.32 11.21
CA VAL A 171 -9.77 11.40 9.85
C VAL A 171 -10.09 10.12 9.06
N SER A 172 -9.93 8.93 9.69
CA SER A 172 -10.23 7.65 9.07
C SER A 172 -11.70 7.52 8.67
N ILE A 173 -12.63 7.92 9.53
CA ILE A 173 -14.07 7.93 9.24
C ILE A 173 -14.39 8.92 8.10
N ARG A 174 -13.81 10.12 8.11
CA ARG A 174 -13.98 11.12 7.04
C ARG A 174 -13.51 10.59 5.68
N MET A 175 -12.34 9.96 5.65
CA MET A 175 -11.79 9.35 4.42
C MET A 175 -12.67 8.20 3.93
N TYR A 176 -13.14 7.34 4.84
CA TYR A 176 -14.05 6.24 4.49
C TYR A 176 -15.38 6.76 3.90
N LYS A 177 -16.02 7.74 4.56
CA LYS A 177 -17.27 8.36 4.07
C LYS A 177 -17.09 9.05 2.72
N ALA A 178 -16.00 9.78 2.52
CA ALA A 178 -15.69 10.42 1.25
C ALA A 178 -15.53 9.40 0.12
N ARG A 179 -14.89 8.25 0.40
CA ARG A 179 -14.75 7.17 -0.56
C ARG A 179 -16.10 6.53 -0.90
N GLN A 180 -16.95 6.28 0.09
CA GLN A 180 -18.28 5.69 -0.12
C GLN A 180 -19.16 6.61 -0.98
N ARG A 181 -19.16 7.93 -0.70
CA ARG A 181 -19.89 8.90 -1.51
C ARG A 181 -19.45 8.89 -2.98
N ARG A 182 -18.15 8.87 -3.25
CA ARG A 182 -17.64 8.79 -4.63
C ARG A 182 -18.11 7.53 -5.36
N ILE A 183 -18.06 6.36 -4.69
CA ILE A 183 -18.53 5.11 -5.29
C ILE A 183 -20.03 5.19 -5.61
N GLU A 184 -20.83 5.78 -4.73
CA GLU A 184 -22.25 5.91 -4.95
C GLU A 184 -22.59 6.94 -6.06
N GLU A 185 -21.88 8.07 -6.12
CA GLU A 185 -22.01 9.04 -7.20
C GLU A 185 -21.67 8.42 -8.56
N GLU A 186 -20.56 7.69 -8.65
CA GLU A 186 -20.17 6.96 -9.85
C GLU A 186 -21.23 5.92 -10.25
N ARG A 187 -21.84 5.24 -9.28
CA ARG A 187 -22.91 4.26 -9.52
C ARG A 187 -24.15 4.92 -10.08
N VAL A 188 -24.61 6.02 -9.48
CA VAL A 188 -25.81 6.76 -9.93
C VAL A 188 -25.59 7.30 -11.34
N GLU A 189 -24.45 7.93 -11.61
CA GLU A 189 -24.14 8.47 -12.93
C GLU A 189 -24.06 7.36 -14.00
N TRP A 190 -23.50 6.21 -13.64
CA TRP A 190 -23.44 5.04 -14.50
C TRP A 190 -24.85 4.48 -14.84
N ILE A 191 -25.74 4.38 -13.86
CA ILE A 191 -27.14 3.94 -14.08
C ILE A 191 -27.86 4.92 -15.00
N ALA A 192 -27.64 6.23 -14.81
CA ALA A 192 -28.23 7.26 -15.66
C ALA A 192 -27.75 7.14 -17.12
N GLY A 193 -26.45 6.90 -17.34
CA GLY A 193 -25.88 6.69 -18.68
C GLY A 193 -26.45 5.44 -19.37
N VAL A 194 -26.56 4.32 -18.67
CA VAL A 194 -27.18 3.09 -19.20
C VAL A 194 -28.64 3.31 -19.53
N SER A 195 -29.39 4.00 -18.67
CA SER A 195 -30.81 4.30 -18.92
C SER A 195 -31.01 5.14 -20.17
N HIS A 196 -30.12 6.10 -20.43
CA HIS A 196 -30.10 6.88 -21.66
C HIS A 196 -29.84 6.00 -22.88
N ASP A 197 -28.82 5.13 -22.81
CA ASP A 197 -28.40 4.29 -23.93
C ASP A 197 -29.43 3.19 -24.27
N ILE A 198 -30.27 2.78 -23.30
CA ILE A 198 -31.42 1.89 -23.52
C ILE A 198 -32.63 2.65 -24.11
N ARG A 199 -32.87 3.91 -23.67
CA ARG A 199 -34.03 4.71 -24.12
C ARG A 199 -33.99 4.98 -25.62
N THR A 200 -32.82 5.25 -26.18
CA THR A 200 -32.67 5.55 -27.61
C THR A 200 -33.14 4.40 -28.51
N PRO A 201 -32.61 3.16 -28.41
CA PRO A 201 -33.10 2.05 -29.22
C PRO A 201 -34.57 1.68 -28.93
N LEU A 202 -35.02 1.85 -27.67
CA LEU A 202 -36.41 1.61 -27.32
C LEU A 202 -37.35 2.60 -28.03
N ALA A 203 -36.98 3.89 -28.11
CA ALA A 203 -37.74 4.88 -28.86
C ALA A 203 -37.84 4.56 -30.36
N VAL A 204 -36.74 4.05 -30.95
CA VAL A 204 -36.73 3.59 -32.36
C VAL A 204 -37.66 2.37 -32.56
N ILE A 205 -37.66 1.41 -31.64
CA ILE A 205 -38.58 0.26 -31.69
C ILE A 205 -40.01 0.76 -31.64
N LEU A 206 -40.38 1.57 -30.65
CA LEU A 206 -41.72 2.09 -30.49
C LEU A 206 -42.16 2.92 -31.69
N GLY A 207 -41.27 3.79 -32.23
CA GLY A 207 -41.57 4.58 -33.44
C GLY A 207 -41.85 3.70 -34.66
N ASN A 208 -41.05 2.65 -34.87
CA ASN A 208 -41.27 1.74 -36.02
C ASN A 208 -42.54 0.90 -35.85
N THR A 209 -42.84 0.44 -34.63
CA THR A 209 -44.08 -0.32 -34.35
C THR A 209 -45.34 0.55 -34.61
N GLN A 210 -45.33 1.82 -34.23
CA GLN A 210 -46.44 2.75 -34.44
C GLN A 210 -46.62 3.12 -35.94
N MET A 211 -45.53 3.04 -36.73
CA MET A 211 -45.55 3.37 -38.16
C MET A 211 -45.83 2.16 -39.05
N ILE A 212 -46.31 1.03 -38.53
CA ILE A 212 -46.80 -0.10 -39.32
C ILE A 212 -48.31 0.06 -39.46
N PRO A 213 -48.80 0.77 -40.50
CA PRO A 213 -50.25 0.87 -40.76
C PRO A 213 -50.76 -0.47 -41.25
N LYS A 214 -52.08 -0.72 -41.09
CA LYS A 214 -52.73 -1.95 -41.57
C LYS A 214 -52.66 -2.18 -43.09
N GLU A 215 -52.27 -1.15 -43.85
CA GLU A 215 -52.18 -1.18 -45.30
C GLU A 215 -50.75 -1.05 -45.84
N SER A 216 -49.68 -1.27 -44.97
CA SER A 216 -48.30 -1.26 -45.39
C SER A 216 -47.96 -2.39 -46.35
N SER A 217 -47.11 -2.12 -47.34
CA SER A 217 -46.58 -3.18 -48.20
C SER A 217 -45.77 -4.19 -47.42
N MET A 218 -45.71 -5.43 -47.87
CA MET A 218 -44.94 -6.49 -47.20
C MET A 218 -43.47 -6.11 -47.06
N ASP A 219 -42.87 -5.40 -48.02
CA ASP A 219 -41.50 -4.96 -48.00
C ASP A 219 -41.23 -3.88 -46.92
N GLU A 220 -42.22 -2.98 -46.69
CA GLU A 220 -42.12 -1.99 -45.58
C GLU A 220 -42.24 -2.64 -44.21
N ILE A 221 -43.13 -3.62 -44.09
CA ILE A 221 -43.28 -4.40 -42.84
C ILE A 221 -41.99 -5.15 -42.53
N LYS A 222 -41.38 -5.80 -43.54
CA LYS A 222 -40.14 -6.52 -43.41
C LYS A 222 -39.00 -5.58 -42.97
N ARG A 223 -38.83 -4.44 -43.65
CA ARG A 223 -37.81 -3.45 -43.30
C ARG A 223 -37.97 -2.92 -41.89
N LYS A 224 -39.17 -2.59 -41.44
CA LYS A 224 -39.44 -2.11 -40.07
C LYS A 224 -39.19 -3.21 -39.04
N SER A 225 -39.55 -4.47 -39.33
CA SER A 225 -39.25 -5.62 -38.49
C SER A 225 -37.76 -5.83 -38.29
N GLU A 226 -36.97 -5.75 -39.34
CA GLU A 226 -35.50 -5.83 -39.30
C GLU A 226 -34.89 -4.73 -38.40
N ILE A 227 -35.41 -3.48 -38.50
CA ILE A 227 -34.99 -2.38 -37.62
C ILE A 227 -35.33 -2.67 -36.16
N ILE A 228 -36.53 -3.15 -35.90
CA ILE A 228 -37.01 -3.51 -34.53
C ILE A 228 -36.09 -4.59 -33.93
N GLU A 229 -35.86 -5.66 -34.70
CA GLU A 229 -34.96 -6.75 -34.31
C GLU A 229 -33.55 -6.29 -34.00
N SER A 230 -32.98 -5.50 -34.88
CA SER A 230 -31.62 -4.94 -34.69
C SER A 230 -31.52 -4.11 -33.43
N GLN A 231 -32.52 -3.26 -33.12
CA GLN A 231 -32.53 -2.47 -31.88
C GLN A 231 -32.77 -3.32 -30.63
N GLY A 232 -33.58 -4.40 -30.75
CA GLY A 232 -33.80 -5.40 -29.70
C GLY A 232 -32.47 -6.11 -29.31
N LEU A 233 -31.73 -6.57 -30.33
CA LEU A 233 -30.38 -7.15 -30.15
C LEU A 233 -29.41 -6.17 -29.51
N ARG A 234 -29.48 -4.90 -29.88
CA ARG A 234 -28.65 -3.84 -29.28
C ARG A 234 -28.95 -3.65 -27.79
N ILE A 235 -30.24 -3.61 -27.40
CA ILE A 235 -30.66 -3.52 -25.99
C ILE A 235 -30.13 -4.74 -25.22
N ARG A 236 -30.27 -5.94 -25.78
CA ARG A 236 -29.75 -7.17 -25.17
C ARG A 236 -28.27 -7.09 -24.92
N ALA A 237 -27.46 -6.66 -25.89
CA ALA A 237 -26.02 -6.48 -25.74
C ALA A 237 -25.68 -5.46 -24.64
N LEU A 238 -26.43 -4.35 -24.55
CA LEU A 238 -26.24 -3.34 -23.49
C LEU A 238 -26.52 -3.93 -22.10
N VAL A 239 -27.61 -4.70 -21.92
CA VAL A 239 -27.96 -5.35 -20.65
C VAL A 239 -26.93 -6.40 -20.25
N GLU A 240 -26.43 -7.19 -21.19
CA GLU A 240 -25.39 -8.18 -20.91
C GLU A 240 -24.06 -7.49 -20.52
N ASN A 241 -23.68 -6.41 -21.21
CA ASN A 241 -22.54 -5.61 -20.87
C ASN A 241 -22.66 -4.98 -19.47
N LEU A 242 -23.86 -4.55 -19.10
CA LEU A 242 -24.21 -4.04 -17.78
C LEU A 242 -23.97 -5.11 -16.70
N ASN A 243 -24.48 -6.31 -16.91
CA ASN A 243 -24.33 -7.42 -15.98
C ASN A 243 -22.87 -7.79 -15.73
N ILE A 244 -22.07 -7.88 -16.80
CA ILE A 244 -20.64 -8.19 -16.69
C ILE A 244 -19.90 -7.08 -15.94
N THR A 245 -20.16 -5.82 -16.30
CA THR A 245 -19.55 -4.67 -15.64
C THR A 245 -19.88 -4.65 -14.14
N SER A 246 -21.15 -4.86 -13.79
CA SER A 246 -21.60 -4.94 -12.41
C SER A 246 -20.90 -6.07 -11.64
N LYS A 247 -20.81 -7.26 -12.23
CA LYS A 247 -20.12 -8.41 -11.62
C LYS A 247 -18.62 -8.14 -11.41
N LEU A 248 -17.95 -7.47 -12.35
CA LEU A 248 -16.53 -7.13 -12.26
C LEU A 248 -16.26 -6.03 -11.21
N ASP A 249 -17.17 -5.05 -11.06
CA ASP A 249 -17.02 -3.94 -10.13
C ASP A 249 -17.33 -4.33 -8.68
N PHE A 250 -18.37 -5.11 -8.49
CA PHE A 250 -18.88 -5.43 -7.15
C PHE A 250 -18.44 -6.79 -6.60
N GLY A 251 -17.68 -7.58 -7.39
CA GLY A 251 -17.06 -8.82 -6.92
C GLY A 251 -18.02 -9.90 -6.43
N THR A 252 -19.32 -9.83 -6.82
CA THR A 252 -20.39 -10.72 -6.34
C THR A 252 -20.25 -12.15 -6.86
N LYS A 253 -19.47 -12.38 -7.92
CA LYS A 253 -19.16 -13.70 -8.46
C LYS A 253 -17.66 -13.77 -8.79
N ARG A 254 -16.97 -14.80 -8.29
CA ARG A 254 -15.59 -15.09 -8.73
C ARG A 254 -15.68 -15.67 -10.14
N PHE A 255 -15.14 -14.95 -11.11
CA PHE A 255 -14.88 -15.49 -12.42
C PHE A 255 -13.69 -16.46 -12.33
N GLU A 256 -13.93 -17.72 -12.62
CA GLU A 256 -12.87 -18.72 -12.64
C GLU A 256 -12.09 -18.65 -13.96
N LYS A 257 -10.80 -18.88 -13.87
CA LYS A 257 -9.90 -18.95 -15.02
C LYS A 257 -9.62 -20.41 -15.30
N SER A 258 -9.68 -20.80 -16.56
CA SER A 258 -9.30 -22.12 -17.07
C SER A 258 -8.12 -21.99 -18.04
N LYS A 259 -7.43 -23.09 -18.30
CA LYS A 259 -6.45 -23.16 -19.38
C LYS A 259 -7.21 -23.32 -20.70
N VAL A 260 -6.96 -22.39 -21.61
CA VAL A 260 -7.68 -22.31 -22.89
C VAL A 260 -6.67 -22.12 -24.01
N CYS A 261 -6.84 -22.87 -25.09
CA CYS A 261 -6.08 -22.65 -26.31
C CYS A 261 -6.56 -21.37 -27.00
N LEU A 262 -5.70 -20.35 -26.96
CA LEU A 262 -6.07 -18.99 -27.37
C LEU A 262 -6.40 -18.90 -28.86
N SER A 263 -5.63 -19.57 -29.71
CA SER A 263 -5.86 -19.62 -31.16
C SER A 263 -7.22 -20.21 -31.51
N THR A 264 -7.60 -21.32 -30.88
CA THR A 264 -8.87 -22.00 -31.08
C THR A 264 -10.04 -21.12 -30.65
N LEU A 265 -9.89 -20.44 -29.50
CA LEU A 265 -10.92 -19.54 -28.98
C LEU A 265 -11.13 -18.33 -29.89
N ILE A 266 -10.04 -17.70 -30.37
CA ILE A 266 -10.13 -16.55 -31.30
C ILE A 266 -10.78 -16.98 -32.61
N ARG A 267 -10.37 -18.10 -33.22
CA ARG A 267 -11.00 -18.63 -34.44
C ARG A 267 -12.50 -18.85 -34.26
N LYS A 268 -12.92 -19.44 -33.14
CA LYS A 268 -14.33 -19.65 -32.79
C LYS A 268 -15.09 -18.32 -32.70
N ILE A 269 -14.53 -17.31 -32.02
CA ILE A 269 -15.18 -16.01 -31.84
C ILE A 269 -15.32 -15.31 -33.21
N VAL A 270 -14.27 -15.28 -34.02
CA VAL A 270 -14.27 -14.64 -35.34
C VAL A 270 -15.25 -15.35 -36.25
N SER A 271 -15.24 -16.68 -36.30
CA SER A 271 -16.20 -17.47 -37.13
C SER A 271 -17.66 -17.22 -36.69
N ASN A 272 -17.94 -17.20 -35.40
CA ASN A 272 -19.28 -16.88 -34.92
C ASN A 272 -19.70 -15.45 -35.31
N MET A 273 -18.77 -14.51 -35.28
CA MET A 273 -19.02 -13.13 -35.67
C MET A 273 -19.38 -13.03 -37.15
N ILE A 274 -18.57 -13.65 -38.03
CA ILE A 274 -18.82 -13.68 -39.48
C ILE A 274 -20.18 -14.33 -39.76
N ASN A 275 -20.49 -15.45 -39.15
CA ASN A 275 -21.77 -16.17 -39.33
C ASN A 275 -22.99 -15.40 -38.78
N SER A 276 -22.78 -14.42 -37.91
CA SER A 276 -23.86 -13.54 -37.41
C SER A 276 -24.17 -12.36 -38.30
N LEU A 277 -23.32 -12.08 -39.29
CA LEU A 277 -23.54 -11.04 -40.27
C LEU A 277 -24.45 -11.57 -41.41
N ASP A 278 -25.31 -10.71 -41.96
CA ASP A 278 -26.03 -11.05 -43.18
C ASP A 278 -25.10 -11.14 -44.39
N ILE A 279 -25.58 -11.72 -45.49
CA ILE A 279 -24.76 -11.97 -46.70
C ILE A 279 -24.17 -10.67 -47.28
N ASP A 280 -24.95 -9.59 -47.24
CA ASP A 280 -24.49 -8.30 -47.74
C ASP A 280 -23.42 -7.69 -46.84
N ALA A 281 -23.54 -7.81 -45.53
CA ALA A 281 -22.52 -7.37 -44.56
C ALA A 281 -21.27 -8.25 -44.65
N GLN A 282 -21.40 -9.57 -44.83
CA GLN A 282 -20.24 -10.45 -44.98
C GLN A 282 -19.37 -10.05 -46.17
N SER A 283 -19.97 -9.56 -47.28
CA SER A 283 -19.21 -9.11 -48.42
C SER A 283 -18.49 -7.77 -48.25
N LYS A 284 -18.86 -6.97 -47.21
CA LYS A 284 -18.27 -5.65 -46.94
C LYS A 284 -17.05 -5.71 -46.01
N TYR A 285 -16.97 -6.76 -45.19
CA TYR A 285 -15.88 -6.87 -44.21
C TYR A 285 -14.96 -8.02 -44.57
N ASP A 286 -13.67 -7.72 -44.73
CA ASP A 286 -12.63 -8.73 -44.94
C ASP A 286 -11.89 -9.01 -43.65
N PHE A 287 -12.07 -10.23 -43.11
CA PHE A 287 -11.46 -10.65 -41.87
C PHE A 287 -10.15 -11.40 -42.09
N GLU A 288 -9.05 -10.74 -41.79
CA GLU A 288 -7.72 -11.34 -41.84
C GLU A 288 -7.29 -11.79 -40.45
N LEU A 289 -7.00 -13.09 -40.29
CA LEU A 289 -6.60 -13.70 -39.05
C LEU A 289 -5.22 -14.31 -39.20
N ASP A 290 -4.21 -13.66 -38.61
CA ASP A 290 -2.83 -14.11 -38.59
C ASP A 290 -2.45 -14.58 -37.18
N ILE A 291 -1.93 -15.80 -37.07
CA ILE A 291 -1.55 -16.44 -35.81
C ILE A 291 -0.21 -17.13 -35.96
N ASP A 292 0.79 -16.67 -35.22
CA ASP A 292 2.11 -17.30 -35.17
C ASP A 292 2.01 -18.81 -34.93
N ASP A 293 2.79 -19.59 -35.65
CA ASP A 293 2.81 -21.07 -35.55
C ASP A 293 3.11 -21.58 -34.15
N GLU A 294 3.97 -20.87 -33.39
CA GLU A 294 4.27 -21.20 -32.00
C GLU A 294 3.05 -21.08 -31.08
N LEU A 295 2.05 -20.29 -31.44
CA LEU A 295 0.86 -20.02 -30.64
C LEU A 295 -0.36 -20.87 -31.02
N GLN A 296 -0.28 -21.72 -32.03
CA GLN A 296 -1.39 -22.56 -32.50
C GLN A 296 -1.96 -23.48 -31.41
N LYS A 297 -1.13 -23.96 -30.50
CA LYS A 297 -1.53 -24.84 -29.38
C LYS A 297 -1.21 -24.25 -28.01
N TYR A 298 -0.95 -22.95 -27.97
CA TYR A 298 -0.55 -22.30 -26.71
C TYR A 298 -1.76 -22.06 -25.80
N GLU A 299 -1.65 -22.57 -24.56
CA GLU A 299 -2.70 -22.41 -23.56
C GLU A 299 -2.41 -21.22 -22.62
N VAL A 300 -3.43 -20.41 -22.39
CA VAL A 300 -3.41 -19.27 -21.46
C VAL A 300 -4.45 -19.46 -20.39
N SER A 301 -4.13 -19.07 -19.16
CA SER A 301 -5.10 -19.05 -18.06
C SER A 301 -5.99 -17.81 -18.14
N LEU A 302 -7.22 -17.97 -18.62
CA LEU A 302 -8.18 -16.89 -18.79
C LEU A 302 -9.62 -17.35 -18.47
N ASN A 303 -10.54 -16.40 -18.34
CA ASN A 303 -11.97 -16.67 -18.32
C ASN A 303 -12.54 -16.47 -19.71
N GLU A 304 -13.07 -17.54 -20.30
CA GLU A 304 -13.56 -17.57 -21.69
C GLU A 304 -14.68 -16.56 -21.95
N GLU A 305 -15.68 -16.49 -21.04
CA GLU A 305 -16.81 -15.56 -21.17
C GLU A 305 -16.36 -14.10 -21.24
N LEU A 306 -15.42 -13.72 -20.36
CA LEU A 306 -14.90 -12.36 -20.34
C LEU A 306 -14.03 -12.05 -21.54
N PHE A 307 -13.20 -13.00 -21.98
CA PHE A 307 -12.35 -12.84 -23.15
C PHE A 307 -13.18 -12.69 -24.44
N GLU A 308 -14.14 -13.60 -24.65
CA GLU A 308 -15.07 -13.55 -25.77
C GLU A 308 -15.78 -12.19 -25.83
N ARG A 309 -16.27 -11.71 -24.69
CA ARG A 309 -16.89 -10.38 -24.60
C ARG A 309 -15.95 -9.24 -24.99
N ALA A 310 -14.69 -9.28 -24.58
CA ALA A 310 -13.75 -8.25 -24.95
C ALA A 310 -13.52 -8.22 -26.46
N VAL A 311 -13.30 -9.41 -27.08
CA VAL A 311 -13.08 -9.53 -28.51
C VAL A 311 -14.33 -9.13 -29.30
N VAL A 312 -15.51 -9.63 -28.94
CA VAL A 312 -16.78 -9.28 -29.60
C VAL A 312 -17.08 -7.78 -29.50
N ASN A 313 -16.76 -7.13 -28.38
CA ASN A 313 -16.91 -5.67 -28.27
C ASN A 313 -15.96 -4.91 -29.20
N LEU A 314 -14.75 -5.40 -29.44
CA LEU A 314 -13.83 -4.80 -30.42
C LEU A 314 -14.33 -4.99 -31.84
N LEU A 315 -14.72 -6.20 -32.23
CA LEU A 315 -15.23 -6.49 -33.56
C LEU A 315 -16.53 -5.72 -33.87
N ASN A 316 -17.47 -5.67 -32.91
CA ASN A 316 -18.67 -4.83 -33.06
C ASN A 316 -18.36 -3.35 -33.15
N ASN A 317 -17.30 -2.88 -32.49
CA ASN A 317 -16.86 -1.50 -32.62
C ASN A 317 -16.36 -1.21 -34.02
N THR A 318 -15.58 -2.11 -34.62
CA THR A 318 -15.11 -2.04 -36.00
C THR A 318 -16.27 -1.95 -36.99
N ILE A 319 -17.25 -2.87 -36.92
CA ILE A 319 -18.41 -2.88 -37.81
C ILE A 319 -19.23 -1.60 -37.66
N ARG A 320 -19.46 -1.16 -36.46
CA ARG A 320 -20.27 0.04 -36.19
C ARG A 320 -19.65 1.32 -36.71
N HIS A 321 -18.33 1.43 -36.67
CA HIS A 321 -17.62 2.65 -37.08
C HIS A 321 -17.24 2.67 -38.56
N ASN A 322 -17.35 1.52 -39.25
CA ASN A 322 -17.08 1.38 -40.68
C ASN A 322 -18.31 0.78 -41.40
N PRO A 323 -19.44 1.50 -41.49
CA PRO A 323 -20.68 0.97 -42.05
C PRO A 323 -20.60 0.62 -43.56
N ASP A 324 -19.66 1.23 -44.25
CA ASP A 324 -19.41 0.98 -45.68
C ASP A 324 -18.51 -0.26 -45.92
N GLY A 325 -18.01 -0.87 -44.83
CA GLY A 325 -17.11 -1.99 -44.84
C GLY A 325 -15.66 -1.59 -44.63
N CYS A 326 -14.84 -2.53 -44.23
CA CYS A 326 -13.40 -2.38 -44.07
C CYS A 326 -12.71 -3.74 -43.89
N GLN A 327 -11.40 -3.73 -44.00
CA GLN A 327 -10.57 -4.86 -43.56
C GLN A 327 -10.47 -4.89 -42.04
N VAL A 328 -10.55 -6.10 -41.44
CA VAL A 328 -10.47 -6.35 -39.99
C VAL A 328 -9.28 -7.23 -39.74
N TYR A 329 -8.29 -6.71 -39.04
CA TYR A 329 -7.06 -7.42 -38.73
C TYR A 329 -7.09 -8.01 -37.33
N ILE A 330 -6.79 -9.30 -37.21
CA ILE A 330 -6.68 -10.00 -35.95
C ILE A 330 -5.34 -10.74 -35.93
N ASN A 331 -4.36 -10.19 -35.23
CA ASN A 331 -3.00 -10.72 -35.17
C ASN A 331 -2.69 -11.25 -33.79
N LEU A 332 -2.26 -12.51 -33.72
CA LEU A 332 -1.81 -13.15 -32.47
C LEU A 332 -0.35 -13.58 -32.65
N TYR A 333 0.55 -12.91 -32.00
CA TYR A 333 1.98 -13.11 -32.17
C TYR A 333 2.75 -13.00 -30.87
N LYS A 334 4.03 -13.38 -30.91
CA LYS A 334 4.92 -13.33 -29.77
C LYS A 334 5.94 -12.21 -29.93
N GLU A 335 5.98 -11.30 -28.97
CA GLU A 335 6.93 -10.22 -28.91
C GLU A 335 7.62 -10.16 -27.54
N ASN A 336 8.96 -10.18 -27.49
CA ASN A 336 9.73 -10.07 -26.25
C ASN A 336 9.23 -11.00 -25.12
N LYS A 337 8.97 -12.27 -25.43
CA LYS A 337 8.41 -13.29 -24.52
C LYS A 337 6.98 -13.03 -24.02
N LYS A 338 6.27 -12.08 -24.61
CA LYS A 338 4.86 -11.80 -24.31
C LYS A 338 4.01 -12.23 -25.51
N ILE A 339 2.81 -12.67 -25.22
CA ILE A 339 1.79 -12.92 -26.23
C ILE A 339 1.06 -11.60 -26.46
N VAL A 340 0.92 -11.23 -27.70
CA VAL A 340 0.25 -10.00 -28.13
C VAL A 340 -0.93 -10.38 -29.00
N LEU A 341 -2.12 -9.89 -28.66
CA LEU A 341 -3.29 -9.90 -29.51
C LEU A 341 -3.57 -8.48 -29.96
N GLU A 342 -3.54 -8.26 -31.27
CA GLU A 342 -3.95 -7.01 -31.89
C GLU A 342 -5.22 -7.21 -32.71
N ILE A 343 -6.18 -6.32 -32.51
CA ILE A 343 -7.41 -6.26 -33.30
C ILE A 343 -7.53 -4.83 -33.81
N GLY A 344 -7.55 -4.70 -35.12
CA GLY A 344 -7.59 -3.41 -35.81
C GLY A 344 -8.56 -3.39 -36.95
N ASP A 345 -8.86 -2.19 -37.47
CA ASP A 345 -9.69 -1.96 -38.65
C ASP A 345 -8.98 -1.09 -39.67
N GLY A 346 -9.39 -1.22 -40.93
CA GLY A 346 -8.92 -0.40 -42.06
C GLY A 346 -9.68 0.93 -42.21
N GLY A 347 -10.27 1.44 -41.13
CA GLY A 347 -11.04 2.67 -41.14
C GLY A 347 -10.20 3.94 -41.00
N SER A 348 -10.86 5.08 -40.80
CA SER A 348 -10.21 6.39 -40.66
C SER A 348 -9.51 6.63 -39.31
N GLY A 349 -9.58 5.64 -38.39
CA GLY A 349 -9.03 5.75 -37.04
C GLY A 349 -9.83 6.67 -36.12
N VAL A 350 -9.19 7.08 -35.03
CA VAL A 350 -9.81 7.87 -33.94
C VAL A 350 -8.99 9.15 -33.70
N PRO A 351 -9.64 10.32 -33.50
CA PRO A 351 -8.94 11.56 -33.17
C PRO A 351 -7.97 11.41 -31.97
N ALA A 352 -6.82 12.08 -32.05
CA ALA A 352 -5.73 11.97 -31.07
C ALA A 352 -6.19 12.28 -29.62
N GLU A 353 -7.10 13.24 -29.45
CA GLU A 353 -7.67 13.57 -28.14
C GLU A 353 -8.46 12.42 -27.54
N ILE A 354 -9.20 11.67 -28.35
CA ILE A 354 -9.97 10.50 -27.92
C ILE A 354 -9.01 9.36 -27.60
N LEU A 355 -7.98 9.13 -28.41
CA LEU A 355 -6.94 8.13 -28.11
C LEU A 355 -6.22 8.42 -26.81
N GLN A 356 -5.86 9.67 -26.55
CA GLN A 356 -5.26 10.08 -25.29
C GLN A 356 -6.17 9.76 -24.10
N ARG A 357 -7.46 10.09 -24.19
CA ARG A 357 -8.46 9.75 -23.17
C ARG A 357 -8.61 8.24 -23.02
N LEU A 358 -8.70 7.49 -24.12
CA LEU A 358 -8.79 6.03 -24.11
C LEU A 358 -7.59 5.39 -23.38
N ASN A 359 -6.39 5.91 -23.55
CA ASN A 359 -5.18 5.36 -22.94
C ASN A 359 -4.95 5.83 -21.49
N GLN A 360 -5.63 6.87 -21.01
CA GLN A 360 -5.57 7.28 -19.61
C GLN A 360 -6.21 6.22 -18.70
N ASN A 361 -5.57 5.94 -17.57
CA ASN A 361 -6.09 5.00 -16.57
C ASN A 361 -7.45 5.43 -15.99
N ALA A 362 -7.73 6.74 -16.02
CA ALA A 362 -8.98 7.33 -15.61
C ALA A 362 -10.14 7.10 -16.58
N TYR A 363 -9.91 6.60 -17.80
CA TYR A 363 -11.01 6.35 -18.76
C TYR A 363 -12.02 5.32 -18.25
N ALA A 364 -11.59 4.39 -17.41
CA ALA A 364 -12.51 3.47 -16.72
C ALA A 364 -13.34 4.17 -15.63
N GLU A 365 -12.91 5.38 -15.19
CA GLU A 365 -13.44 6.16 -14.09
C GLU A 365 -14.03 7.52 -14.53
N THR A 366 -13.88 7.93 -15.83
CA THR A 366 -14.27 9.27 -16.27
C THR A 366 -15.75 9.40 -16.63
N LYS A 367 -16.28 10.57 -16.28
CA LYS A 367 -17.65 11.02 -16.35
C LYS A 367 -18.24 11.26 -17.74
N SER A 368 -17.45 11.37 -18.77
CA SER A 368 -17.93 11.69 -20.10
C SER A 368 -18.02 10.45 -20.99
N VAL A 369 -19.05 9.67 -20.82
CA VAL A 369 -19.47 8.72 -21.83
C VAL A 369 -20.35 9.47 -22.83
N GLY A 370 -19.71 10.13 -23.79
CA GLY A 370 -20.36 10.43 -25.05
C GLY A 370 -20.83 9.12 -25.70
N LYS A 371 -21.71 9.17 -26.68
CA LYS A 371 -22.41 8.07 -27.37
C LYS A 371 -21.68 6.72 -27.65
N HIS A 372 -20.42 6.48 -27.18
CA HIS A 372 -19.49 5.49 -27.75
C HIS A 372 -18.62 4.73 -26.74
N GLY A 373 -18.94 4.66 -25.42
CA GLY A 373 -17.94 4.27 -24.42
C GLY A 373 -18.00 2.91 -23.73
N LEU A 374 -19.12 2.20 -23.76
CA LEU A 374 -19.33 0.98 -22.92
C LEU A 374 -18.47 -0.21 -23.38
N GLY A 375 -18.36 -0.45 -24.70
CA GLY A 375 -17.61 -1.59 -25.23
C GLY A 375 -16.11 -1.57 -24.89
N LEU A 376 -15.43 -0.44 -25.14
CA LEU A 376 -14.00 -0.29 -24.82
C LEU A 376 -13.73 -0.25 -23.32
N LYS A 377 -14.70 0.20 -22.51
CA LYS A 377 -14.61 0.13 -21.05
C LYS A 377 -14.61 -1.32 -20.57
N ILE A 378 -15.39 -2.20 -21.20
CA ILE A 378 -15.38 -3.64 -20.91
C ILE A 378 -14.03 -4.25 -21.28
N VAL A 379 -13.50 -3.95 -22.45
CA VAL A 379 -12.17 -4.43 -22.87
C VAL A 379 -11.11 -4.10 -21.80
N LYS A 380 -11.09 -2.86 -21.32
CA LYS A 380 -10.16 -2.44 -20.24
C LYS A 380 -10.40 -3.17 -18.92
N LYS A 381 -11.66 -3.38 -18.54
CA LYS A 381 -12.00 -4.11 -17.29
C LYS A 381 -11.61 -5.57 -17.37
N VAL A 382 -11.86 -6.22 -18.51
CA VAL A 382 -11.46 -7.61 -18.76
C VAL A 382 -9.94 -7.74 -18.72
N ALA A 383 -9.23 -6.83 -19.38
CA ALA A 383 -7.77 -6.82 -19.32
C ALA A 383 -7.24 -6.59 -17.90
N ALA A 384 -7.84 -5.68 -17.16
CA ALA A 384 -7.48 -5.43 -15.75
C ALA A 384 -7.72 -6.66 -14.86
N PHE A 385 -8.86 -7.38 -15.07
CA PHE A 385 -9.16 -8.63 -14.37
C PHE A 385 -8.10 -9.71 -14.64
N HIS A 386 -7.64 -9.84 -15.89
CA HIS A 386 -6.60 -10.77 -16.28
C HIS A 386 -5.17 -10.27 -15.99
N ARG A 387 -5.00 -9.02 -15.55
CA ARG A 387 -3.72 -8.32 -15.37
C ARG A 387 -2.94 -8.13 -16.68
N TRP A 388 -3.65 -8.02 -17.78
CA TRP A 388 -3.10 -7.72 -19.09
C TRP A 388 -2.93 -6.22 -19.28
N LYS A 389 -2.06 -5.82 -20.21
CA LYS A 389 -1.93 -4.43 -20.62
C LYS A 389 -2.71 -4.22 -21.91
N VAL A 390 -3.44 -3.12 -21.98
CA VAL A 390 -4.16 -2.69 -23.19
C VAL A 390 -3.69 -1.32 -23.59
N ARG A 391 -3.47 -1.14 -24.90
CA ARG A 391 -3.19 0.13 -25.53
C ARG A 391 -4.05 0.28 -26.78
N PHE A 392 -4.46 1.51 -27.06
CA PHE A 392 -5.20 1.89 -28.25
C PHE A 392 -4.37 2.89 -29.04
N TYR A 393 -4.28 2.70 -30.35
CA TYR A 393 -3.55 3.60 -31.23
C TYR A 393 -4.13 3.55 -32.63
N ASN A 394 -3.77 4.49 -33.50
CA ASN A 394 -4.01 4.39 -34.94
C ASN A 394 -2.74 3.82 -35.58
N GLY A 395 -2.90 2.84 -36.46
CA GLY A 395 -1.80 2.33 -37.28
C GLY A 395 -1.50 3.27 -38.47
N GLU A 396 -0.35 3.11 -39.11
CA GLU A 396 0.05 3.93 -40.27
C GLU A 396 -0.83 3.64 -41.50
N ASP A 397 -1.10 2.34 -41.77
CA ASP A 397 -1.95 1.87 -42.86
C ASP A 397 -3.25 1.21 -42.38
N VAL A 398 -3.49 1.24 -41.07
CA VAL A 398 -4.63 0.63 -40.39
C VAL A 398 -5.29 1.69 -39.51
N GLY A 399 -6.60 1.72 -39.46
CA GLY A 399 -7.34 2.69 -38.66
C GLY A 399 -7.10 2.52 -37.17
N PHE A 400 -8.15 2.21 -36.40
CA PHE A 400 -8.06 2.03 -34.98
C PHE A 400 -7.56 0.63 -34.61
N VAL A 401 -6.59 0.56 -33.73
CA VAL A 401 -5.99 -0.70 -33.22
C VAL A 401 -6.09 -0.80 -31.72
N CYS A 402 -6.52 -1.96 -31.24
CA CYS A 402 -6.45 -2.37 -29.83
C CYS A 402 -5.39 -3.44 -29.67
N ARG A 403 -4.34 -3.16 -28.91
CA ARG A 403 -3.25 -4.09 -28.59
C ARG A 403 -3.39 -4.56 -27.14
N MET A 404 -3.44 -5.88 -26.93
CA MET A 404 -3.48 -6.53 -25.65
C MET A 404 -2.24 -7.38 -25.41
N GLU A 405 -1.46 -7.09 -24.36
CA GLU A 405 -0.32 -7.92 -23.94
C GLU A 405 -0.84 -8.95 -22.92
N ILE A 406 -0.91 -10.21 -23.34
CA ILE A 406 -1.39 -11.36 -22.57
C ILE A 406 -0.22 -11.99 -21.79
N LYS A 407 -0.45 -12.36 -20.55
CA LYS A 407 0.57 -12.99 -19.68
C LYS A 407 0.19 -14.40 -19.34
#